data_7c2b04146cbc50ca66708f6c545088e3
#
_entry.id   7c2b04146cbc50ca66708f6c545088e3
#
_cell.length_a   1.000
_cell.length_b   1.000
_cell.length_c   1.000
_cell.angle_alpha   90.00
_cell.angle_beta   90.00
_cell.angle_gamma   90.00
#
_symmetry.space_group_name_H-M   'P 1'
#
loop_
_entity.id
_entity.type
_entity.pdbx_description
1 polymer ?
#
loop_
_entity_poly.entity_id
_entity_poly.type
_entity_poly.pdbx_seq_one_letter_code
_entity_poly.pdbx_strand_id
1 'polypeptide(L)'
;MDKLANALPHRRTRIYIAAATVCIILPSILGWYLWKQLSRPAAQAQTLSSSTVIPLTFSVQGLDTSLQDLVITAIEALPQDYQRTQFSADVEIITDPNGSIEALGDTQAQPIKSATILSTAVKRLDVRSDKLSQTDRKKISEQLAQELKPKSTWTYLALGDIIPARDVYTYSRRLGFGYPYLSVQERTRSADLTVSNLETTIADNQAFLQGEGVLNFTAPKASLEGIQASGIDAVNLANNHSMNGGATKVAEMLTNLTASRVGTFGVGPKGTLATWNTTVQGVTIAHLGYNTVPGNIEPTAATPGTQRIPLKPWGTLSQTDIQRVQTEIQAAKATNDIVIPWFHWGTEYTHDANEEQRALAHAAIDAGAEVVIGTHPHWTQGFEWYKGHLIAYSLGNFVFDQNWSEETKRSVALELTFSDKRVTGAKLLPARVENWVQPHFLETTSPVYTQILENIARHSWWNEAS
;
A
#
# COMPACT_ATOMS: atom_id res chain seq x y z
N MET A 1 -4.69 24.74 63.24
CA MET A 1 -3.88 25.96 63.16
C MET A 1 -3.56 26.14 61.71
N ASP A 2 -4.46 26.78 61.05
CA ASP A 2 -4.46 28.21 60.67
C ASP A 2 -3.37 28.52 59.64
N LYS A 3 -3.71 28.85 58.52
CA LYS A 3 -4.08 30.04 57.71
C LYS A 3 -3.60 29.79 56.28
N LEU A 4 -4.14 30.17 55.23
CA LEU A 4 -5.15 31.15 54.81
C LEU A 4 -5.57 30.90 53.41
N ALA A 5 -6.80 31.17 53.16
CA ALA A 5 -7.47 31.31 51.88
C ALA A 5 -7.05 32.58 51.13
N ASN A 6 -7.54 32.69 49.90
CA ASN A 6 -7.59 33.82 48.93
C ASN A 6 -6.42 33.83 47.90
N ALA A 7 -6.66 33.82 46.60
CA ALA A 7 -7.65 34.49 45.83
C ALA A 7 -7.67 33.94 44.38
N LEU A 8 -8.82 33.65 43.84
CA LEU A 8 -9.17 33.81 42.44
C LEU A 8 -9.68 35.28 42.26
N PRO A 9 -9.70 35.92 41.08
CA PRO A 9 -10.22 35.41 39.82
C PRO A 9 -9.54 35.99 38.56
N HIS A 10 -10.11 35.68 37.39
CA HIS A 10 -9.93 36.23 36.04
C HIS A 10 -9.06 35.45 35.06
N ARG A 11 -9.63 34.35 34.51
CA ARG A 11 -9.23 33.81 33.21
C ARG A 11 -10.38 33.08 32.48
N ARG A 12 -11.55 33.70 32.35
CA ARG A 12 -12.64 33.09 31.56
C ARG A 12 -13.17 33.95 30.37
N THR A 13 -12.56 35.07 30.07
CA THR A 13 -13.13 35.98 29.03
C THR A 13 -12.30 36.09 27.74
N ARG A 14 -11.18 35.38 27.61
CA ARG A 14 -10.33 35.50 26.39
C ARG A 14 -10.41 34.32 25.42
N ILE A 15 -11.13 33.25 25.73
CA ILE A 15 -11.18 32.04 24.86
C ILE A 15 -12.32 32.14 23.83
N TYR A 16 -13.36 32.92 24.06
CA TYR A 16 -14.50 33.01 23.13
C TYR A 16 -14.29 33.92 21.93
N ILE A 17 -13.35 34.85 21.94
CA ILE A 17 -13.06 35.75 20.80
C ILE A 17 -12.17 35.08 19.77
N ALA A 18 -11.30 34.16 20.16
CA ALA A 18 -10.43 33.42 19.24
C ALA A 18 -11.20 32.38 18.41
N ALA A 19 -12.22 31.73 19.00
CA ALA A 19 -13.03 30.72 18.30
C ALA A 19 -13.97 31.33 17.24
N ALA A 20 -14.50 32.53 17.49
CA ALA A 20 -15.38 33.20 16.52
C ALA A 20 -14.63 33.75 15.30
N THR A 21 -13.36 34.14 15.45
CA THR A 21 -12.53 34.67 14.36
C THR A 21 -12.01 33.53 13.45
N VAL A 22 -11.73 32.36 14.00
CA VAL A 22 -11.29 31.19 13.24
C VAL A 22 -12.43 30.62 12.38
N CYS A 23 -13.67 30.62 12.87
CA CYS A 23 -14.82 30.14 12.09
C CYS A 23 -15.21 31.02 10.89
N ILE A 24 -14.78 32.30 10.85
CA ILE A 24 -15.08 33.21 9.73
C ILE A 24 -13.94 33.20 8.69
N ILE A 25 -12.71 32.91 9.09
CA ILE A 25 -11.54 32.94 8.20
C ILE A 25 -11.37 31.62 7.44
N LEU A 26 -11.68 30.48 8.05
CA LEU A 26 -11.53 29.17 7.41
C LEU A 26 -12.39 28.97 6.16
N PRO A 27 -13.68 29.36 6.10
CA PRO A 27 -14.44 29.29 4.86
C PRO A 27 -13.91 30.21 3.76
N SER A 28 -13.29 31.34 4.14
CA SER A 28 -12.72 32.31 3.18
C SER A 28 -11.38 31.83 2.62
N ILE A 29 -10.57 31.13 3.41
CA ILE A 29 -9.30 30.54 2.98
C ILE A 29 -9.56 29.31 2.12
N LEU A 30 -10.50 28.46 2.48
CA LEU A 30 -10.90 27.29 1.68
C LEU A 30 -11.55 27.72 0.36
N GLY A 31 -12.42 28.72 0.38
CA GLY A 31 -13.00 29.31 -0.83
C GLY A 31 -11.96 29.97 -1.73
N TRP A 32 -10.94 30.66 -1.14
CA TRP A 32 -9.83 31.25 -1.89
C TRP A 32 -8.87 30.19 -2.43
N TYR A 33 -8.62 29.12 -1.68
CA TYR A 33 -7.77 27.99 -2.10
C TYR A 33 -8.44 27.19 -3.22
N LEU A 34 -9.73 26.90 -3.11
CA LEU A 34 -10.53 26.27 -4.15
C LEU A 34 -10.62 27.17 -5.40
N TRP A 35 -10.80 28.50 -5.20
CA TRP A 35 -10.79 29.45 -6.32
C TRP A 35 -9.42 29.52 -7.00
N LYS A 36 -8.32 29.44 -6.27
CA LYS A 36 -6.94 29.45 -6.82
C LYS A 36 -6.58 28.16 -7.55
N GLN A 37 -7.09 27.01 -7.12
CA GLN A 37 -6.95 25.73 -7.83
C GLN A 37 -7.82 25.70 -9.10
N LEU A 38 -8.99 26.31 -9.06
CA LEU A 38 -9.91 26.39 -10.18
C LEU A 38 -9.56 27.51 -11.20
N SER A 39 -8.66 28.45 -10.84
CA SER A 39 -8.26 29.61 -11.66
C SER A 39 -6.89 29.45 -12.31
N ARG A 40 -6.52 28.27 -12.80
CA ARG A 40 -5.30 28.14 -13.62
C ARG A 40 -5.51 28.84 -14.96
N PRO A 41 -4.62 29.77 -15.40
CA PRO A 41 -4.79 30.47 -16.66
C PRO A 41 -4.69 29.51 -17.84
N ALA A 42 -5.65 29.63 -18.76
CA ALA A 42 -5.67 28.89 -20.02
C ALA A 42 -4.40 29.16 -20.84
N ALA A 43 -3.78 28.11 -21.36
CA ALA A 43 -2.75 28.22 -22.37
C ALA A 43 -3.36 28.85 -23.64
N GLN A 44 -2.64 29.78 -24.27
CA GLN A 44 -3.08 30.53 -25.43
C GLN A 44 -3.42 29.57 -26.60
N ALA A 45 -4.67 29.61 -27.04
CA ALA A 45 -5.12 28.89 -28.22
C ALA A 45 -4.63 29.60 -29.49
N GLN A 46 -3.97 28.87 -30.38
CA GLN A 46 -3.75 29.28 -31.76
C GLN A 46 -5.03 29.05 -32.58
N THR A 47 -5.50 30.10 -33.23
CA THR A 47 -6.66 30.10 -34.11
C THR A 47 -6.47 29.21 -35.33
N LEU A 48 -7.34 28.22 -35.50
CA LEU A 48 -7.57 27.51 -36.75
C LEU A 48 -9.06 27.59 -37.14
N SER A 49 -9.30 27.76 -38.43
CA SER A 49 -10.49 28.14 -39.17
C SER A 49 -11.80 27.45 -38.82
N SER A 50 -12.85 28.26 -38.69
CA SER A 50 -14.29 28.07 -38.91
C SER A 50 -14.86 26.65 -39.06
N SER A 51 -14.94 25.91 -38.01
CA SER A 51 -16.05 25.06 -37.61
C SER A 51 -16.57 25.64 -36.28
N THR A 52 -17.86 25.66 -36.09
CA THR A 52 -18.47 26.21 -34.87
C THR A 52 -18.12 25.30 -33.70
N VAL A 53 -16.95 25.53 -33.09
CA VAL A 53 -16.54 24.84 -31.87
C VAL A 53 -17.45 25.37 -30.75
N ILE A 54 -18.25 24.49 -30.16
CA ILE A 54 -19.04 24.80 -28.97
C ILE A 54 -18.11 24.61 -27.77
N PRO A 55 -17.72 25.71 -27.07
CA PRO A 55 -16.93 25.58 -25.86
C PRO A 55 -17.79 24.91 -24.78
N LEU A 56 -17.35 23.77 -24.28
CA LEU A 56 -17.97 23.05 -23.19
C LEU A 56 -17.18 23.26 -21.90
N THR A 57 -17.88 23.54 -20.85
CA THR A 57 -17.34 23.63 -19.50
C THR A 57 -17.88 22.47 -18.66
N PHE A 58 -17.03 21.82 -17.93
CA PHE A 58 -17.36 20.65 -17.15
C PHE A 58 -17.24 20.94 -15.66
N SER A 59 -18.21 20.53 -14.87
CA SER A 59 -18.09 20.44 -13.42
C SER A 59 -18.19 18.99 -13.00
N VAL A 60 -17.32 18.58 -12.10
CA VAL A 60 -17.27 17.22 -11.55
C VAL A 60 -17.51 17.35 -10.05
N GLN A 61 -18.64 16.83 -9.57
CA GLN A 61 -19.03 16.92 -8.17
C GLN A 61 -18.99 15.54 -7.50
N GLY A 62 -18.58 15.52 -6.24
CA GLY A 62 -18.64 14.31 -5.42
C GLY A 62 -17.57 13.25 -5.72
N LEU A 63 -16.53 13.61 -6.45
CA LEU A 63 -15.40 12.72 -6.75
C LEU A 63 -14.15 13.19 -6.00
N ASP A 64 -13.34 12.21 -5.57
CA ASP A 64 -11.99 12.50 -5.10
C ASP A 64 -11.07 12.96 -6.24
N THR A 65 -9.86 13.46 -5.88
CA THR A 65 -8.93 14.06 -6.85
C THR A 65 -8.47 13.06 -7.92
N SER A 66 -8.29 11.80 -7.57
CA SER A 66 -7.82 10.75 -8.49
C SER A 66 -8.88 10.38 -9.52
N LEU A 67 -10.14 10.35 -9.11
CA LEU A 67 -11.27 10.11 -10.00
C LEU A 67 -11.60 11.35 -10.85
N GLN A 68 -11.37 12.56 -10.30
CA GLN A 68 -11.45 13.80 -11.07
C GLN A 68 -10.45 13.79 -12.22
N ASP A 69 -9.18 13.37 -11.98
CA ASP A 69 -8.14 13.28 -13.01
C ASP A 69 -8.49 12.21 -14.06
N LEU A 70 -9.07 11.09 -13.66
CA LEU A 70 -9.52 10.06 -14.59
C LEU A 70 -10.65 10.56 -15.50
N VAL A 71 -11.63 11.24 -14.92
CA VAL A 71 -12.74 11.85 -15.67
C VAL A 71 -12.21 12.96 -16.59
N ILE A 72 -11.28 13.79 -16.12
CA ILE A 72 -10.61 14.81 -16.92
C ILE A 72 -9.89 14.19 -18.11
N THR A 73 -9.12 13.12 -17.88
CA THR A 73 -8.42 12.39 -18.96
C THR A 73 -9.40 11.82 -19.97
N ALA A 74 -10.50 11.24 -19.52
CA ALA A 74 -11.55 10.72 -20.39
C ALA A 74 -12.25 11.85 -21.20
N ILE A 75 -12.43 13.03 -20.61
CA ILE A 75 -12.95 14.22 -21.28
C ILE A 75 -11.96 14.74 -22.34
N GLU A 76 -10.68 14.73 -22.03
CA GLU A 76 -9.61 15.15 -22.96
C GLU A 76 -9.45 14.21 -24.17
N ALA A 77 -9.86 12.95 -24.02
CA ALA A 77 -9.91 11.97 -25.12
C ALA A 77 -11.14 12.12 -26.03
N LEU A 78 -12.08 13.00 -25.73
CA LEU A 78 -13.22 13.27 -26.59
C LEU A 78 -12.80 13.90 -27.93
N PRO A 79 -13.58 13.72 -29.03
CA PRO A 79 -13.28 14.29 -30.32
C PRO A 79 -13.01 15.80 -30.24
N GLN A 80 -12.13 16.31 -31.13
CA GLN A 80 -11.64 17.71 -31.14
C GLN A 80 -12.75 18.78 -31.24
N ASP A 81 -13.97 18.38 -31.58
CA ASP A 81 -15.14 19.26 -31.64
C ASP A 81 -15.63 19.71 -30.24
N TYR A 82 -15.11 19.06 -29.18
CA TYR A 82 -15.44 19.36 -27.79
C TYR A 82 -14.19 19.89 -27.06
N GLN A 83 -13.98 21.20 -27.10
CA GLN A 83 -12.87 21.83 -26.40
C GLN A 83 -13.20 22.17 -24.96
N ARG A 84 -12.29 21.81 -24.05
CA ARG A 84 -12.31 22.18 -22.64
C ARG A 84 -11.98 23.66 -22.48
N THR A 85 -12.91 24.48 -21.97
CA THR A 85 -12.65 25.91 -21.77
C THR A 85 -12.53 26.35 -20.32
N GLN A 86 -13.23 25.75 -19.39
CA GLN A 86 -13.10 26.00 -17.94
C GLN A 86 -14.06 25.08 -17.16
N PHE A 87 -13.78 24.81 -15.88
CA PHE A 87 -14.75 24.18 -15.00
C PHE A 87 -15.85 25.19 -14.63
N SER A 88 -16.95 25.18 -15.34
CA SER A 88 -18.17 25.85 -14.98
C SER A 88 -19.38 24.98 -15.34
N ALA A 89 -20.54 25.31 -14.85
CA ALA A 89 -21.73 24.48 -14.77
C ALA A 89 -22.44 24.11 -16.11
N ASP A 90 -21.75 24.06 -17.23
CA ASP A 90 -22.38 23.76 -18.54
C ASP A 90 -22.58 22.26 -18.80
N VAL A 91 -21.75 21.40 -18.15
CA VAL A 91 -21.89 19.94 -18.17
C VAL A 91 -21.69 19.41 -16.75
N GLU A 92 -22.69 18.75 -16.23
CA GLU A 92 -22.65 18.11 -14.92
C GLU A 92 -22.51 16.61 -15.11
N ILE A 93 -21.47 16.03 -14.47
CA ILE A 93 -21.26 14.60 -14.40
C ILE A 93 -21.67 14.14 -12.99
N ILE A 94 -22.70 13.32 -12.92
CA ILE A 94 -23.25 12.84 -11.67
C ILE A 94 -22.92 11.35 -11.55
N THR A 95 -22.27 10.98 -10.44
CA THR A 95 -22.07 9.58 -10.05
C THR A 95 -23.24 9.10 -9.18
N ASP A 96 -23.60 7.84 -9.29
CA ASP A 96 -24.64 7.25 -8.44
C ASP A 96 -24.18 7.35 -6.97
N PRO A 97 -24.98 7.99 -6.09
CA PRO A 97 -24.67 8.12 -4.66
C PRO A 97 -24.58 6.76 -3.92
N ASN A 98 -25.06 5.66 -4.53
CA ASN A 98 -24.85 4.31 -4.03
C ASN A 98 -23.57 3.64 -4.59
N GLY A 99 -22.85 4.31 -5.48
CA GLY A 99 -21.47 4.00 -5.81
C GLY A 99 -20.57 4.65 -4.75
N SER A 100 -20.39 3.98 -3.61
CA SER A 100 -19.62 4.52 -2.51
C SER A 100 -18.16 4.72 -2.91
N ILE A 101 -17.75 5.98 -3.04
CA ILE A 101 -16.35 6.36 -2.91
C ILE A 101 -16.15 6.61 -1.42
N GLU A 102 -15.67 5.60 -0.70
CA GLU A 102 -15.19 5.79 0.66
C GLU A 102 -13.69 6.06 0.59
N ALA A 103 -13.33 7.33 0.47
CA ALA A 103 -11.97 7.77 0.72
C ALA A 103 -11.74 7.83 2.23
N LEU A 104 -10.75 7.13 2.72
CA LEU A 104 -10.19 7.41 4.03
C LEU A 104 -9.42 8.72 3.94
N GLY A 105 -9.95 9.77 4.51
CA GLY A 105 -9.24 11.02 4.60
C GLY A 105 -10.10 12.26 4.47
N ASP A 106 -11.13 12.37 5.28
CA ASP A 106 -11.63 13.69 5.61
C ASP A 106 -10.90 14.20 6.85
N THR A 107 -10.45 15.43 6.79
CA THR A 107 -9.44 16.16 7.55
C THR A 107 -9.68 16.37 9.04
N GLN A 108 -10.44 15.54 9.66
CA GLN A 108 -10.58 15.49 11.13
C GLN A 108 -10.50 14.03 11.55
N ALA A 109 -9.66 13.73 12.52
CA ALA A 109 -9.46 12.42 13.10
C ALA A 109 -10.79 11.75 13.52
N GLN A 110 -11.54 11.29 12.52
CA GLN A 110 -12.67 10.40 12.72
C GLN A 110 -12.10 8.98 12.80
N PRO A 111 -12.52 8.17 13.75
CA PRO A 111 -12.09 6.79 13.80
C PRO A 111 -12.45 6.11 12.49
N ILE A 112 -11.49 5.37 11.91
CA ILE A 112 -11.70 4.58 10.70
C ILE A 112 -12.81 3.56 11.01
N LYS A 113 -14.00 3.78 10.48
CA LYS A 113 -15.16 2.90 10.66
C LYS A 113 -15.17 1.75 9.67
N SER A 114 -14.39 1.86 8.59
CA SER A 114 -14.31 0.90 7.51
C SER A 114 -12.87 0.52 7.23
N ALA A 115 -12.63 -0.75 6.84
CA ALA A 115 -11.33 -1.22 6.39
C ALA A 115 -11.03 -0.84 4.93
N THR A 116 -11.91 -0.09 4.28
CA THR A 116 -11.74 0.34 2.88
C THR A 116 -11.01 1.66 2.84
N ILE A 117 -9.86 1.70 2.19
CA ILE A 117 -9.03 2.89 2.02
C ILE A 117 -9.43 3.65 0.75
N LEU A 118 -9.74 2.93 -0.32
CA LEU A 118 -10.20 3.47 -1.59
C LEU A 118 -11.16 2.47 -2.24
N SER A 119 -12.30 2.93 -2.71
CA SER A 119 -13.20 2.15 -3.53
C SER A 119 -13.77 3.02 -4.63
N THR A 120 -13.58 2.63 -5.89
CA THR A 120 -14.13 3.32 -7.04
C THR A 120 -15.10 2.42 -7.77
N ALA A 121 -16.39 2.74 -7.69
CA ALA A 121 -17.41 2.11 -8.51
C ALA A 121 -18.32 3.20 -9.09
N VAL A 122 -18.05 3.60 -10.33
CA VAL A 122 -18.98 4.44 -11.08
C VAL A 122 -20.06 3.53 -11.66
N LYS A 123 -21.23 3.46 -11.01
CA LYS A 123 -22.35 2.63 -11.46
C LYS A 123 -23.18 3.30 -12.55
N ARG A 124 -23.21 4.62 -12.55
CA ARG A 124 -23.98 5.41 -13.50
C ARG A 124 -23.28 6.75 -13.76
N LEU A 125 -23.25 7.13 -15.03
CA LEU A 125 -22.72 8.38 -15.50
C LEU A 125 -23.79 9.11 -16.31
N ASP A 126 -24.22 10.26 -15.84
CA ASP A 126 -25.16 11.13 -16.55
C ASP A 126 -24.46 12.42 -17.00
N VAL A 127 -24.56 12.74 -18.27
CA VAL A 127 -24.07 14.00 -18.85
C VAL A 127 -25.24 14.96 -19.03
N ARG A 128 -25.21 16.09 -18.33
CA ARG A 128 -26.23 17.13 -18.43
C ARG A 128 -25.63 18.39 -19.01
N SER A 129 -26.29 18.97 -20.00
CA SER A 129 -25.92 20.26 -20.59
C SER A 129 -27.06 20.83 -21.40
N ASP A 130 -27.31 22.09 -21.22
CA ASP A 130 -28.29 22.84 -22.04
C ASP A 130 -27.74 23.20 -23.42
N LYS A 131 -26.40 23.14 -23.60
CA LYS A 131 -25.71 23.48 -24.84
C LYS A 131 -25.51 22.29 -25.80
N LEU A 132 -25.76 21.06 -25.33
CA LEU A 132 -25.59 19.85 -26.12
C LEU A 132 -26.95 19.28 -26.54
N SER A 133 -26.99 18.74 -27.78
CA SER A 133 -28.13 17.95 -28.22
C SER A 133 -28.24 16.65 -27.41
N GLN A 134 -29.44 16.06 -27.36
CA GLN A 134 -29.65 14.78 -26.69
C GLN A 134 -28.75 13.68 -27.28
N THR A 135 -28.53 13.74 -28.59
CA THR A 135 -27.67 12.79 -29.32
C THR A 135 -26.20 12.93 -28.91
N ASP A 136 -25.72 14.18 -28.74
CA ASP A 136 -24.32 14.41 -28.35
C ASP A 136 -24.09 14.05 -26.90
N ARG A 137 -25.03 14.38 -26.00
CA ARG A 137 -25.00 13.95 -24.59
C ARG A 137 -24.91 12.43 -24.47
N LYS A 138 -25.71 11.72 -25.30
CA LYS A 138 -25.70 10.26 -25.32
C LYS A 138 -24.34 9.72 -25.80
N LYS A 139 -23.77 10.27 -26.88
CA LYS A 139 -22.43 9.87 -27.38
C LYS A 139 -21.34 10.09 -26.35
N ILE A 140 -21.31 11.27 -25.71
CA ILE A 140 -20.35 11.59 -24.66
C ILE A 140 -20.51 10.65 -23.48
N SER A 141 -21.74 10.41 -23.02
CA SER A 141 -22.00 9.48 -21.93
C SER A 141 -21.57 8.04 -22.27
N GLU A 142 -21.84 7.57 -23.47
CA GLU A 142 -21.42 6.23 -23.94
C GLU A 142 -19.90 6.12 -24.05
N GLN A 143 -19.23 7.15 -24.55
CA GLN A 143 -17.77 7.17 -24.67
C GLN A 143 -17.09 7.25 -23.31
N LEU A 144 -17.54 8.14 -22.42
CA LEU A 144 -17.04 8.21 -21.04
C LEU A 144 -17.31 6.92 -20.27
N ALA A 145 -18.50 6.32 -20.45
CA ALA A 145 -18.81 5.05 -19.83
C ALA A 145 -17.94 3.89 -20.36
N GLN A 146 -17.46 3.98 -21.59
CA GLN A 146 -16.54 3.00 -22.17
C GLN A 146 -15.10 3.19 -21.67
N GLU A 147 -14.62 4.44 -21.55
CA GLU A 147 -13.31 4.77 -20.99
C GLU A 147 -13.24 4.49 -19.47
N LEU A 148 -14.36 4.74 -18.77
CA LEU A 148 -14.49 4.52 -17.31
C LEU A 148 -14.94 3.10 -16.96
N LYS A 149 -15.23 2.22 -17.96
CA LYS A 149 -15.45 0.80 -17.64
C LYS A 149 -14.24 0.24 -16.95
N PRO A 150 -14.40 -0.41 -15.79
CA PRO A 150 -13.32 -1.16 -15.20
C PRO A 150 -12.84 -2.18 -16.26
N LYS A 151 -11.70 -1.95 -16.84
CA LYS A 151 -10.95 -3.00 -17.51
C LYS A 151 -10.73 -4.04 -16.44
N SER A 152 -10.65 -5.31 -16.76
CA SER A 152 -10.60 -6.43 -15.82
C SER A 152 -10.02 -6.08 -14.44
N THR A 153 -10.81 -6.21 -13.39
CA THR A 153 -10.34 -5.97 -12.01
C THR A 153 -9.69 -7.24 -11.49
N TRP A 154 -8.58 -7.11 -10.81
CA TRP A 154 -7.88 -8.19 -10.14
C TRP A 154 -7.42 -7.76 -8.75
N THR A 155 -7.17 -8.73 -7.89
CA THR A 155 -6.88 -8.50 -6.48
C THR A 155 -5.46 -8.94 -6.13
N TYR A 156 -4.77 -8.09 -5.37
CA TYR A 156 -3.45 -8.34 -4.81
C TYR A 156 -3.55 -8.33 -3.29
N LEU A 157 -3.10 -9.40 -2.63
CA LEU A 157 -3.07 -9.51 -1.18
C LEU A 157 -1.63 -9.50 -0.68
N ALA A 158 -1.23 -8.43 0.01
CA ALA A 158 0.04 -8.35 0.70
C ALA A 158 -0.11 -8.79 2.16
N LEU A 159 0.71 -9.73 2.58
CA LEU A 159 0.78 -10.23 3.96
C LEU A 159 2.07 -9.75 4.63
N GLY A 160 2.07 -9.65 5.95
CA GLY A 160 3.25 -9.34 6.75
C GLY A 160 4.30 -10.46 6.80
N ASP A 161 5.08 -10.49 7.87
CA ASP A 161 6.19 -11.42 8.05
C ASP A 161 5.71 -12.85 8.36
N ILE A 162 6.27 -13.84 7.65
CA ILE A 162 6.05 -15.25 7.91
C ILE A 162 7.36 -15.97 8.23
N ILE A 163 7.35 -16.75 9.32
CA ILE A 163 8.49 -17.61 9.73
C ILE A 163 8.01 -19.05 9.95
N PRO A 164 8.16 -19.96 9.01
CA PRO A 164 7.89 -21.38 9.24
C PRO A 164 8.99 -22.08 10.10
N ALA A 165 9.64 -21.33 11.00
CA ALA A 165 10.72 -21.75 11.88
C ALA A 165 10.28 -21.76 13.34
N ARG A 166 11.19 -22.06 14.25
CA ARG A 166 11.04 -22.02 15.72
C ARG A 166 9.77 -22.75 16.19
N ASP A 167 8.89 -22.09 16.93
CA ASP A 167 7.66 -22.71 17.42
C ASP A 167 6.63 -22.91 16.32
N VAL A 168 6.61 -22.08 15.26
CA VAL A 168 5.79 -22.33 14.07
C VAL A 168 6.15 -23.70 13.46
N TYR A 169 7.44 -24.03 13.32
CA TYR A 169 7.86 -25.36 12.89
C TYR A 169 7.45 -26.45 13.87
N THR A 170 7.57 -26.19 15.18
CA THR A 170 7.19 -27.17 16.22
C THR A 170 5.73 -27.56 16.13
N TYR A 171 4.82 -26.57 15.97
CA TYR A 171 3.40 -26.82 15.77
C TYR A 171 3.12 -27.49 14.43
N SER A 172 3.74 -27.01 13.35
CA SER A 172 3.59 -27.57 12.00
C SER A 172 3.97 -29.04 11.93
N ARG A 173 5.10 -29.43 12.57
CA ARG A 173 5.54 -30.82 12.63
C ARG A 173 4.54 -31.74 13.34
N ARG A 174 3.82 -31.22 14.33
CA ARG A 174 2.86 -31.99 15.13
C ARG A 174 1.46 -32.04 14.52
N LEU A 175 1.04 -30.98 13.86
CA LEU A 175 -0.35 -30.76 13.43
C LEU A 175 -0.50 -30.68 11.90
N GLY A 176 0.62 -30.79 11.16
CA GLY A 176 0.70 -30.65 9.71
C GLY A 176 1.22 -29.28 9.30
N PHE A 177 1.96 -29.20 8.20
CA PHE A 177 2.59 -27.96 7.74
C PHE A 177 1.58 -26.90 7.26
N GLY A 178 0.36 -27.28 6.92
CA GLY A 178 -0.75 -26.35 6.64
C GLY A 178 -1.36 -25.71 7.90
N TYR A 179 -1.11 -26.25 9.10
CA TYR A 179 -1.74 -25.82 10.34
C TYR A 179 -1.65 -24.30 10.60
N PRO A 180 -0.49 -23.63 10.44
CA PRO A 180 -0.40 -22.18 10.68
C PRO A 180 -1.31 -21.35 9.78
N TYR A 181 -1.72 -21.85 8.63
CA TYR A 181 -2.44 -21.12 7.60
C TYR A 181 -3.94 -21.45 7.53
N LEU A 182 -4.41 -22.46 8.29
CA LEU A 182 -5.78 -23.01 8.13
C LEU A 182 -6.89 -21.95 8.23
N SER A 183 -6.75 -21.00 9.16
CA SER A 183 -7.78 -19.99 9.42
C SER A 183 -7.80 -18.84 8.41
N VAL A 184 -6.78 -18.72 7.57
CA VAL A 184 -6.66 -17.64 6.58
C VAL A 184 -6.62 -18.12 5.13
N GLN A 185 -6.43 -19.44 4.91
CA GLN A 185 -6.18 -20.00 3.58
C GLN A 185 -7.31 -19.77 2.56
N GLU A 186 -8.54 -19.67 2.99
CA GLU A 186 -9.65 -19.35 2.11
C GLU A 186 -9.46 -17.94 1.51
N ARG A 187 -9.14 -16.98 2.34
CA ARG A 187 -8.92 -15.61 1.92
C ARG A 187 -7.66 -15.44 1.09
N THR A 188 -6.55 -16.04 1.52
CA THR A 188 -5.26 -15.93 0.81
C THR A 188 -5.31 -16.60 -0.57
N ARG A 189 -6.11 -17.65 -0.73
CA ARG A 189 -6.33 -18.31 -2.03
C ARG A 189 -7.34 -17.59 -2.92
N SER A 190 -8.20 -16.73 -2.36
CA SER A 190 -9.23 -16.04 -3.14
C SER A 190 -8.70 -14.82 -3.89
N ALA A 191 -7.55 -14.29 -3.52
CA ALA A 191 -6.88 -13.21 -4.26
C ALA A 191 -6.25 -13.75 -5.54
N ASP A 192 -6.20 -12.91 -6.59
CA ASP A 192 -5.53 -13.27 -7.85
C ASP A 192 -4.01 -13.37 -7.69
N LEU A 193 -3.45 -12.70 -6.68
CA LEU A 193 -2.04 -12.73 -6.32
C LEU A 193 -1.84 -12.47 -4.83
N THR A 194 -1.19 -13.41 -4.12
CA THR A 194 -0.88 -13.27 -2.69
C THR A 194 0.64 -13.30 -2.48
N VAL A 195 1.17 -12.28 -1.82
CA VAL A 195 2.61 -12.10 -1.60
C VAL A 195 2.88 -11.83 -0.11
N SER A 196 4.01 -12.36 0.41
CA SER A 196 4.42 -12.19 1.81
C SER A 196 5.93 -11.98 1.92
N ASN A 197 6.41 -11.58 3.09
CA ASN A 197 7.84 -11.62 3.42
C ASN A 197 8.19 -12.93 4.13
N LEU A 198 9.04 -13.75 3.52
CA LEU A 198 9.54 -15.01 4.13
C LEU A 198 10.84 -14.73 4.87
N GLU A 199 10.74 -14.64 6.17
CA GLU A 199 11.84 -14.28 7.06
C GLU A 199 12.56 -15.53 7.64
N THR A 200 12.89 -16.48 6.77
CA THR A 200 13.41 -17.79 7.18
C THR A 200 14.23 -18.40 6.06
N THR A 201 15.34 -19.08 6.40
CA THR A 201 16.01 -19.99 5.47
C THR A 201 15.31 -21.35 5.44
N ILE A 202 14.78 -21.77 4.29
CA ILE A 202 14.13 -23.09 4.12
C ILE A 202 15.04 -24.06 3.36
N ALA A 203 15.70 -24.94 4.10
CA ALA A 203 16.56 -25.97 3.54
C ALA A 203 16.70 -27.13 4.53
N ASP A 204 17.04 -28.31 4.02
CA ASP A 204 17.28 -29.48 4.86
C ASP A 204 18.71 -29.53 5.42
N ASN A 205 18.97 -30.49 6.32
CA ASN A 205 20.30 -30.74 6.91
C ASN A 205 20.93 -29.50 7.58
N GLN A 206 20.13 -28.77 8.36
CA GLN A 206 20.57 -27.67 9.21
C GLN A 206 19.91 -27.77 10.60
N ALA A 207 20.37 -26.98 11.55
CA ALA A 207 19.79 -26.97 12.89
C ALA A 207 18.43 -26.22 12.85
N PHE A 208 17.41 -26.86 13.37
CA PHE A 208 16.06 -26.26 13.53
C PHE A 208 15.87 -25.93 15.00
N LEU A 209 16.27 -24.72 15.37
CA LEU A 209 16.21 -24.26 16.75
C LEU A 209 14.79 -23.79 17.11
N GLN A 210 14.41 -23.92 18.39
CA GLN A 210 13.07 -23.67 18.89
C GLN A 210 13.08 -22.59 19.97
N GLY A 211 11.94 -21.93 20.17
CA GLY A 211 11.71 -20.93 21.19
C GLY A 211 11.84 -19.48 20.72
N GLU A 212 11.07 -18.59 21.28
CA GLU A 212 10.98 -17.16 20.93
C GLU A 212 12.32 -16.42 20.97
N GLY A 213 13.24 -16.78 21.88
CA GLY A 213 14.55 -16.14 22.02
C GLY A 213 15.57 -16.54 20.98
N VAL A 214 15.25 -17.48 20.07
CA VAL A 214 16.16 -17.91 19.02
C VAL A 214 16.12 -16.96 17.85
N LEU A 215 17.26 -16.38 17.48
CA LEU A 215 17.40 -15.45 16.37
C LEU A 215 17.87 -16.12 15.05
N ASN A 216 18.00 -17.44 15.03
CA ASN A 216 18.36 -18.21 13.83
C ASN A 216 17.10 -18.89 13.27
N PHE A 217 16.52 -18.30 12.22
CA PHE A 217 15.27 -18.77 11.63
C PHE A 217 15.57 -19.72 10.47
N THR A 218 15.52 -21.00 10.76
CA THR A 218 15.74 -22.07 9.81
C THR A 218 14.61 -23.09 9.87
N ALA A 219 14.14 -23.54 8.71
CA ALA A 219 13.06 -24.50 8.59
C ALA A 219 13.38 -25.58 7.54
N PRO A 220 12.84 -26.81 7.67
CA PRO A 220 13.02 -27.83 6.67
C PRO A 220 12.23 -27.55 5.41
N LYS A 221 12.63 -28.18 4.29
CA LYS A 221 11.92 -28.10 3.01
C LYS A 221 10.43 -28.42 3.12
N ALA A 222 10.05 -29.35 4.00
CA ALA A 222 8.65 -29.72 4.23
C ALA A 222 7.77 -28.53 4.64
N SER A 223 8.34 -27.47 5.19
CA SER A 223 7.60 -26.23 5.53
C SER A 223 6.99 -25.54 4.31
N LEU A 224 7.50 -25.80 3.09
CA LEU A 224 6.92 -25.29 1.84
C LEU A 224 5.53 -25.85 1.56
N GLU A 225 5.18 -27.04 2.09
CA GLU A 225 3.82 -27.58 1.96
C GLU A 225 2.78 -26.64 2.54
N GLY A 226 3.10 -25.98 3.68
CA GLY A 226 2.21 -24.99 4.29
C GLY A 226 2.09 -23.71 3.46
N ILE A 227 3.19 -23.19 2.94
CA ILE A 227 3.21 -22.01 2.07
C ILE A 227 2.39 -22.27 0.80
N GLN A 228 2.58 -23.41 0.14
CA GLN A 228 1.80 -23.81 -1.03
C GLN A 228 0.30 -23.99 -0.68
N ALA A 229 0.04 -24.67 0.45
CA ALA A 229 -1.34 -24.89 0.92
C ALA A 229 -2.05 -23.59 1.25
N SER A 230 -1.34 -22.54 1.66
CA SER A 230 -1.94 -21.23 1.95
C SER A 230 -2.35 -20.43 0.70
N GLY A 231 -1.81 -20.75 -0.48
CA GLY A 231 -2.03 -19.97 -1.71
C GLY A 231 -1.14 -18.73 -1.82
N ILE A 232 -0.02 -18.69 -1.10
CA ILE A 232 1.00 -17.65 -1.28
C ILE A 232 1.74 -17.93 -2.59
N ASP A 233 1.67 -16.99 -3.54
CA ASP A 233 2.24 -17.12 -4.88
C ASP A 233 3.71 -16.73 -4.93
N ALA A 234 4.12 -15.75 -4.13
CA ALA A 234 5.51 -15.31 -4.08
C ALA A 234 5.93 -14.78 -2.71
N VAL A 235 7.24 -14.78 -2.47
CA VAL A 235 7.82 -14.29 -1.23
C VAL A 235 9.00 -13.35 -1.46
N ASN A 236 9.03 -12.28 -0.67
CA ASN A 236 10.21 -11.44 -0.50
C ASN A 236 11.24 -12.21 0.35
N LEU A 237 12.47 -12.28 -0.11
CA LEU A 237 13.61 -12.87 0.60
C LEU A 237 14.65 -11.83 1.02
N ALA A 238 14.46 -10.55 0.67
CA ALA A 238 15.34 -9.48 1.08
C ALA A 238 15.08 -9.08 2.53
N ASN A 239 15.58 -9.88 3.47
CA ASN A 239 15.47 -9.64 4.91
C ASN A 239 16.72 -10.16 5.65
N ASN A 240 16.78 -9.97 6.96
CA ASN A 240 17.92 -10.33 7.80
C ASN A 240 17.96 -11.83 8.18
N HIS A 241 16.89 -12.59 7.95
CA HIS A 241 16.79 -14.00 8.38
C HIS A 241 16.73 -15.02 7.25
N SER A 242 16.43 -14.62 6.04
CA SER A 242 16.45 -15.55 4.89
C SER A 242 17.84 -16.16 4.63
N MET A 243 18.90 -15.58 5.23
CA MET A 243 20.30 -16.00 5.10
C MET A 243 20.85 -16.78 6.30
N ASN A 244 20.05 -17.09 7.31
CA ASN A 244 20.51 -17.73 8.55
C ASN A 244 21.16 -19.12 8.34
N GLY A 245 20.76 -19.84 7.32
CA GLY A 245 21.38 -21.10 6.94
C GLY A 245 22.74 -20.96 6.23
N GLY A 246 23.18 -19.75 5.91
CA GLY A 246 24.40 -19.49 5.15
C GLY A 246 24.20 -19.67 3.64
N ALA A 247 25.21 -19.26 2.86
CA ALA A 247 25.13 -19.13 1.41
C ALA A 247 24.68 -20.40 0.67
N THR A 248 25.20 -21.57 1.08
CA THR A 248 24.81 -22.83 0.47
C THR A 248 23.35 -23.17 0.67
N LYS A 249 22.82 -22.87 1.88
CA LYS A 249 21.42 -23.13 2.22
C LYS A 249 20.47 -22.11 1.55
N VAL A 250 20.93 -20.91 1.30
CA VAL A 250 20.19 -19.92 0.48
C VAL A 250 20.04 -20.43 -0.96
N ALA A 251 21.09 -20.96 -1.58
CA ALA A 251 21.00 -21.54 -2.93
C ALA A 251 20.06 -22.76 -2.97
N GLU A 252 20.10 -23.61 -1.93
CA GLU A 252 19.17 -24.73 -1.75
C GLU A 252 17.72 -24.22 -1.59
N MET A 253 17.49 -23.18 -0.78
CA MET A 253 16.19 -22.57 -0.57
C MET A 253 15.59 -22.03 -1.88
N LEU A 254 16.37 -21.30 -2.68
CA LEU A 254 15.92 -20.80 -3.97
C LEU A 254 15.49 -21.94 -4.91
N THR A 255 16.27 -23.04 -4.92
CA THR A 255 15.92 -24.24 -5.69
C THR A 255 14.63 -24.89 -5.19
N ASN A 256 14.45 -24.98 -3.88
CA ASN A 256 13.27 -25.57 -3.26
C ASN A 256 12.01 -24.74 -3.52
N LEU A 257 12.08 -23.41 -3.40
CA LEU A 257 10.98 -22.48 -3.67
C LEU A 257 10.56 -22.54 -5.15
N THR A 258 11.54 -22.53 -6.07
CA THR A 258 11.29 -22.68 -7.50
C THR A 258 10.58 -24.01 -7.82
N ALA A 259 11.07 -25.13 -7.25
CA ALA A 259 10.46 -26.45 -7.42
C ALA A 259 9.02 -26.50 -6.85
N SER A 260 8.73 -25.70 -5.83
CA SER A 260 7.42 -25.55 -5.22
C SER A 260 6.51 -24.54 -5.95
N ARG A 261 6.98 -23.95 -7.05
CA ARG A 261 6.29 -22.90 -7.83
C ARG A 261 5.94 -21.65 -7.01
N VAL A 262 6.72 -21.35 -5.98
CA VAL A 262 6.62 -20.11 -5.23
C VAL A 262 7.60 -19.11 -5.82
N GLY A 263 7.11 -17.98 -6.29
CA GLY A 263 7.93 -16.89 -6.82
C GLY A 263 8.85 -16.30 -5.73
N THR A 264 10.04 -15.85 -6.12
CA THR A 264 11.02 -15.28 -5.18
C THR A 264 11.63 -14.01 -5.73
N PHE A 265 11.88 -13.04 -4.87
CA PHE A 265 12.56 -11.79 -5.21
C PHE A 265 13.39 -11.26 -4.04
N GLY A 266 14.31 -10.35 -4.35
CA GLY A 266 15.17 -9.70 -3.36
C GLY A 266 16.45 -10.43 -3.01
N VAL A 267 16.68 -11.65 -3.51
CA VAL A 267 17.91 -12.42 -3.34
C VAL A 267 18.39 -12.94 -4.69
N GLY A 268 19.62 -12.63 -5.03
CA GLY A 268 20.22 -13.04 -6.29
C GLY A 268 21.73 -12.85 -6.33
N PRO A 269 22.41 -13.23 -7.42
CA PRO A 269 23.82 -12.95 -7.66
C PRO A 269 24.10 -11.45 -7.73
N LYS A 270 25.33 -11.03 -7.41
CA LYS A 270 25.76 -9.64 -7.50
C LYS A 270 25.57 -9.08 -8.92
N GLY A 271 25.02 -7.87 -9.01
CA GLY A 271 24.79 -7.18 -10.27
C GLY A 271 23.54 -7.66 -11.03
N THR A 272 22.75 -8.57 -10.46
CA THR A 272 21.44 -8.92 -11.00
C THR A 272 20.34 -8.24 -10.19
N LEU A 273 19.35 -7.71 -10.89
CA LEU A 273 18.11 -7.28 -10.26
C LEU A 273 17.28 -8.54 -9.97
N ALA A 274 17.28 -8.98 -8.71
CA ALA A 274 16.55 -10.17 -8.28
C ALA A 274 15.04 -9.86 -8.19
N THR A 275 14.38 -9.75 -9.35
CA THR A 275 12.95 -9.49 -9.49
C THR A 275 12.17 -10.79 -9.67
N TRP A 276 10.94 -10.79 -9.21
CA TRP A 276 9.93 -11.74 -9.65
C TRP A 276 8.94 -11.04 -10.56
N ASN A 277 8.90 -11.48 -11.81
CA ASN A 277 7.97 -10.95 -12.79
C ASN A 277 6.82 -11.95 -13.00
N THR A 278 5.60 -11.47 -12.97
CA THR A 278 4.40 -12.28 -13.22
C THR A 278 3.40 -11.51 -14.09
N THR A 279 2.36 -12.20 -14.54
CA THR A 279 1.29 -11.59 -15.33
C THR A 279 -0.05 -12.00 -14.75
N VAL A 280 -0.88 -11.02 -14.42
CA VAL A 280 -2.26 -11.22 -13.98
C VAL A 280 -3.18 -10.51 -14.95
N GLN A 281 -4.10 -11.23 -15.56
CA GLN A 281 -5.07 -10.71 -16.53
C GLN A 281 -4.44 -9.83 -17.65
N GLY A 282 -3.23 -10.19 -18.09
CA GLY A 282 -2.50 -9.48 -19.15
C GLY A 282 -1.66 -8.30 -18.65
N VAL A 283 -1.70 -7.95 -17.37
CA VAL A 283 -0.89 -6.91 -16.75
C VAL A 283 0.40 -7.53 -16.21
N THR A 284 1.55 -6.99 -16.63
CA THR A 284 2.87 -7.45 -16.19
C THR A 284 3.29 -6.73 -14.92
N ILE A 285 3.71 -7.48 -13.90
CA ILE A 285 4.03 -6.99 -12.57
C ILE A 285 5.44 -7.41 -12.19
N ALA A 286 6.28 -6.45 -11.80
CA ALA A 286 7.60 -6.71 -11.22
C ALA A 286 7.60 -6.49 -9.71
N HIS A 287 8.12 -7.47 -8.96
CA HIS A 287 8.38 -7.37 -7.53
C HIS A 287 9.88 -7.23 -7.28
N LEU A 288 10.28 -6.26 -6.47
CA LEU A 288 11.65 -6.02 -6.05
C LEU A 288 11.73 -6.10 -4.53
N GLY A 289 12.80 -6.68 -4.00
CA GLY A 289 13.01 -6.78 -2.55
C GLY A 289 14.25 -6.03 -2.12
N TYR A 290 14.12 -5.26 -1.03
CA TYR A 290 15.20 -4.47 -0.43
C TYR A 290 15.31 -4.75 1.06
N ASN A 291 16.53 -4.99 1.55
CA ASN A 291 16.81 -5.18 2.97
C ASN A 291 17.66 -4.04 3.52
N THR A 292 17.26 -3.49 4.66
CA THR A 292 18.05 -2.46 5.36
C THR A 292 18.65 -2.94 6.68
N VAL A 293 18.23 -4.12 7.12
CA VAL A 293 18.57 -4.69 8.42
C VAL A 293 19.86 -5.53 8.32
N PRO A 294 20.79 -5.47 9.30
CA PRO A 294 21.96 -6.34 9.34
C PRO A 294 21.58 -7.83 9.42
N GLY A 295 22.44 -8.71 8.95
CA GLY A 295 22.23 -10.17 8.94
C GLY A 295 22.18 -10.77 7.55
N ASN A 296 22.18 -9.93 6.51
CA ASN A 296 22.25 -10.38 5.12
C ASN A 296 23.60 -11.02 4.77
N ILE A 297 23.60 -11.78 3.67
CA ILE A 297 24.83 -12.18 2.96
C ILE A 297 24.97 -11.26 1.75
N GLU A 298 26.11 -10.58 1.67
CA GLU A 298 26.41 -9.75 0.50
C GLU A 298 26.58 -10.66 -0.72
N PRO A 299 25.89 -10.36 -1.85
CA PRO A 299 25.95 -11.19 -3.03
C PRO A 299 27.33 -11.12 -3.69
N THR A 300 27.76 -12.24 -4.24
CA THR A 300 28.91 -12.33 -5.15
C THR A 300 28.46 -12.84 -6.51
N ALA A 301 29.36 -12.92 -7.48
CA ALA A 301 29.03 -13.52 -8.77
C ALA A 301 28.59 -14.99 -8.66
N ALA A 302 29.07 -15.71 -7.63
CA ALA A 302 28.82 -17.15 -7.40
C ALA A 302 27.85 -17.42 -6.25
N THR A 303 27.59 -16.43 -5.39
CA THR A 303 26.81 -16.62 -4.16
C THR A 303 25.61 -15.68 -4.18
N PRO A 304 24.37 -16.20 -4.17
CA PRO A 304 23.20 -15.34 -4.05
C PRO A 304 23.14 -14.68 -2.68
N GLY A 305 22.65 -13.47 -2.64
CA GLY A 305 22.48 -12.68 -1.44
C GLY A 305 21.59 -11.48 -1.69
N THR A 306 21.50 -10.58 -0.74
CA THR A 306 20.83 -9.29 -0.88
C THR A 306 21.77 -8.16 -0.49
N GLN A 307 21.92 -7.17 -1.37
CA GLN A 307 22.70 -5.99 -1.08
C GLN A 307 21.96 -5.09 -0.11
N ARG A 308 22.52 -4.91 1.08
CA ARG A 308 21.91 -4.11 2.12
C ARG A 308 21.90 -2.61 1.77
N ILE A 309 20.83 -1.92 2.13
CA ILE A 309 20.74 -0.45 2.15
C ILE A 309 20.92 -0.01 3.61
N PRO A 310 22.00 0.70 3.96
CA PRO A 310 22.15 1.24 5.31
C PRO A 310 21.03 2.25 5.61
N LEU A 311 20.29 2.00 6.69
CA LEU A 311 19.17 2.84 7.14
C LEU A 311 19.11 2.77 8.67
N LYS A 312 18.66 3.85 9.32
CA LYS A 312 18.48 3.86 10.79
C LYS A 312 17.56 2.72 11.26
N PRO A 313 17.84 2.10 12.44
CA PRO A 313 18.89 2.45 13.40
C PRO A 313 20.29 1.89 13.09
N TRP A 314 20.47 1.07 12.04
CA TRP A 314 21.72 0.36 11.77
C TRP A 314 22.64 0.99 10.73
N GLY A 315 22.40 2.23 10.36
CA GLY A 315 23.16 2.95 9.37
C GLY A 315 22.52 4.29 9.03
N THR A 316 22.96 4.91 7.95
CA THR A 316 22.39 6.15 7.42
C THR A 316 22.17 6.00 5.94
N LEU A 317 21.00 6.36 5.48
CA LEU A 317 20.62 6.33 4.07
C LEU A 317 21.48 7.31 3.28
N SER A 318 22.17 6.82 2.27
CA SER A 318 22.97 7.64 1.39
C SER A 318 22.24 8.02 0.10
N GLN A 319 22.64 9.13 -0.51
CA GLN A 319 22.10 9.52 -1.82
C GLN A 319 22.40 8.47 -2.91
N THR A 320 23.52 7.77 -2.80
CA THR A 320 23.87 6.66 -3.71
C THR A 320 22.90 5.49 -3.59
N ASP A 321 22.49 5.16 -2.36
CA ASP A 321 21.50 4.08 -2.15
C ASP A 321 20.14 4.47 -2.70
N ILE A 322 19.69 5.72 -2.50
CA ILE A 322 18.46 6.25 -3.09
C ILE A 322 18.51 6.14 -4.62
N GLN A 323 19.59 6.62 -5.24
CA GLN A 323 19.77 6.57 -6.69
C GLN A 323 19.80 5.14 -7.23
N ARG A 324 20.39 4.20 -6.49
CA ARG A 324 20.38 2.78 -6.84
C ARG A 324 18.94 2.25 -6.89
N VAL A 325 18.15 2.46 -5.83
CA VAL A 325 16.76 2.02 -5.77
C VAL A 325 15.93 2.65 -6.90
N GLN A 326 16.10 3.94 -7.14
CA GLN A 326 15.42 4.63 -8.24
C GLN A 326 15.78 4.03 -9.60
N THR A 327 17.07 3.78 -9.85
CA THR A 327 17.54 3.18 -11.12
C THR A 327 16.97 1.78 -11.31
N GLU A 328 16.96 0.96 -10.27
CA GLU A 328 16.43 -0.41 -10.30
C GLU A 328 14.92 -0.44 -10.56
N ILE A 329 14.16 0.45 -9.90
CA ILE A 329 12.71 0.57 -10.12
C ILE A 329 12.41 1.08 -11.54
N GLN A 330 13.14 2.08 -12.04
CA GLN A 330 13.00 2.58 -13.40
C GLN A 330 13.31 1.49 -14.44
N ALA A 331 14.34 0.69 -14.21
CA ALA A 331 14.67 -0.45 -15.08
C ALA A 331 13.55 -1.50 -15.10
N ALA A 332 12.99 -1.84 -13.95
CA ALA A 332 11.84 -2.74 -13.86
C ALA A 332 10.59 -2.14 -14.54
N LYS A 333 10.33 -0.85 -14.35
CA LYS A 333 9.20 -0.13 -14.96
C LYS A 333 9.29 -0.05 -16.49
N ALA A 334 10.48 -0.04 -17.04
CA ALA A 334 10.69 -0.02 -18.48
C ALA A 334 10.17 -1.29 -19.21
N THR A 335 10.03 -2.40 -18.47
CA THR A 335 9.61 -3.71 -19.02
C THR A 335 8.35 -4.28 -18.38
N ASN A 336 7.79 -3.62 -17.39
CA ASN A 336 6.59 -4.07 -16.69
C ASN A 336 5.58 -2.93 -16.53
N ASP A 337 4.33 -3.29 -16.48
CA ASP A 337 3.22 -2.35 -16.31
C ASP A 337 3.14 -1.80 -14.88
N ILE A 338 3.40 -2.66 -13.90
CA ILE A 338 3.35 -2.35 -12.47
C ILE A 338 4.67 -2.75 -11.82
N VAL A 339 5.16 -1.93 -10.89
CA VAL A 339 6.32 -2.23 -10.05
C VAL A 339 5.92 -2.09 -8.59
N ILE A 340 6.14 -3.14 -7.80
CA ILE A 340 5.82 -3.19 -6.36
C ILE A 340 7.10 -3.53 -5.58
N PRO A 341 7.85 -2.52 -5.11
CA PRO A 341 8.98 -2.76 -4.22
C PRO A 341 8.52 -3.12 -2.81
N TRP A 342 9.20 -4.09 -2.22
CA TRP A 342 9.07 -4.52 -0.84
C TRP A 342 10.33 -4.15 -0.07
N PHE A 343 10.16 -3.54 1.10
CA PHE A 343 11.26 -3.12 1.96
C PHE A 343 11.16 -3.81 3.31
N HIS A 344 12.26 -4.45 3.72
CA HIS A 344 12.44 -4.96 5.06
C HIS A 344 13.31 -3.96 5.83
N TRP A 345 12.68 -3.11 6.66
CA TRP A 345 13.26 -1.87 7.15
C TRP A 345 12.72 -1.36 8.49
N GLY A 346 13.33 -0.29 8.99
CA GLY A 346 12.81 0.47 10.13
C GLY A 346 13.30 -0.06 11.47
N THR A 347 12.69 0.41 12.53
CA THR A 347 13.01 0.03 13.90
C THR A 347 11.98 -0.95 14.42
N GLU A 348 12.45 -2.06 14.98
CA GLU A 348 11.59 -3.07 15.60
C GLU A 348 10.71 -2.45 16.70
N TYR A 349 9.48 -2.94 16.81
CA TYR A 349 8.54 -2.62 17.87
C TYR A 349 8.17 -1.13 17.97
N THR A 350 8.04 -0.48 16.81
CA THR A 350 7.59 0.90 16.70
C THR A 350 6.45 1.02 15.68
N HIS A 351 5.50 1.92 15.98
CA HIS A 351 4.39 2.22 15.08
C HIS A 351 4.71 3.34 14.09
N ASP A 352 5.72 4.17 14.40
CA ASP A 352 6.11 5.30 13.55
C ASP A 352 7.18 4.88 12.55
N ALA A 353 6.93 5.12 11.28
CA ALA A 353 7.97 5.05 10.28
C ALA A 353 8.92 6.24 10.42
N ASN A 354 10.23 5.99 10.39
CA ASN A 354 11.22 7.03 10.50
C ASN A 354 11.39 7.81 9.18
N GLU A 355 12.05 8.97 9.25
CA GLU A 355 12.26 9.86 8.11
C GLU A 355 13.00 9.19 6.94
N GLU A 356 13.94 8.27 7.22
CA GLU A 356 14.68 7.57 6.16
C GLU A 356 13.82 6.51 5.46
N GLN A 357 12.91 5.83 6.19
CA GLN A 357 11.90 4.97 5.56
C GLN A 357 11.01 5.80 4.62
N ARG A 358 10.53 6.95 5.07
CA ARG A 358 9.71 7.86 4.24
C ARG A 358 10.47 8.35 3.01
N ALA A 359 11.70 8.83 3.18
CA ALA A 359 12.53 9.30 2.07
C ALA A 359 12.76 8.23 1.00
N LEU A 360 13.02 6.98 1.43
CA LEU A 360 13.24 5.86 0.53
C LEU A 360 11.94 5.42 -0.17
N ALA A 361 10.81 5.42 0.54
CA ALA A 361 9.50 5.15 -0.04
C ALA A 361 9.10 6.18 -1.10
N HIS A 362 9.26 7.48 -0.78
CA HIS A 362 9.00 8.56 -1.71
C HIS A 362 9.87 8.44 -2.97
N ALA A 363 11.16 8.15 -2.80
CA ALA A 363 12.08 7.93 -3.92
C ALA A 363 11.66 6.74 -4.80
N ALA A 364 11.11 5.68 -4.20
CA ALA A 364 10.58 4.54 -4.93
C ALA A 364 9.33 4.90 -5.76
N ILE A 365 8.38 5.64 -5.18
CA ILE A 365 7.20 6.14 -5.90
C ILE A 365 7.63 7.10 -7.03
N ASP A 366 8.53 8.03 -6.75
CA ASP A 366 9.05 8.99 -7.75
C ASP A 366 9.77 8.30 -8.92
N ALA A 367 10.30 7.10 -8.69
CA ALA A 367 10.90 6.27 -9.74
C ALA A 367 9.89 5.42 -10.54
N GLY A 368 8.61 5.42 -10.17
CA GLY A 368 7.53 4.75 -10.88
C GLY A 368 6.98 3.48 -10.22
N ALA A 369 7.23 3.30 -8.92
CA ALA A 369 6.53 2.25 -8.15
C ALA A 369 5.03 2.59 -8.02
N GLU A 370 4.16 1.59 -8.18
CA GLU A 370 2.71 1.76 -8.02
C GLU A 370 2.28 1.70 -6.55
N VAL A 371 2.92 0.83 -5.78
CA VAL A 371 2.68 0.64 -4.33
C VAL A 371 4.00 0.30 -3.68
N VAL A 372 4.23 0.74 -2.45
CA VAL A 372 5.36 0.35 -1.61
C VAL A 372 4.87 -0.47 -0.43
N ILE A 373 5.49 -1.63 -0.18
CA ILE A 373 5.16 -2.52 0.93
C ILE A 373 6.35 -2.64 1.88
N GLY A 374 6.13 -2.41 3.17
CA GLY A 374 7.12 -2.52 4.22
C GLY A 374 6.86 -3.67 5.19
N THR A 375 7.94 -4.23 5.73
CA THR A 375 7.99 -5.31 6.71
C THR A 375 9.16 -5.08 7.69
N HIS A 376 9.40 -5.93 8.67
CA HIS A 376 10.44 -5.93 9.69
C HIS A 376 10.04 -5.35 11.06
N PRO A 377 9.33 -4.23 11.23
CA PRO A 377 9.07 -3.71 12.56
C PRO A 377 8.36 -4.67 13.50
N HIS A 378 7.81 -5.78 13.01
CA HIS A 378 6.99 -6.77 13.73
C HIS A 378 5.72 -6.19 14.34
N TRP A 379 5.57 -4.88 14.32
CA TRP A 379 4.37 -4.11 14.64
C TRP A 379 3.83 -3.47 13.38
N THR A 380 2.52 -3.27 13.30
CA THR A 380 1.93 -2.48 12.23
C THR A 380 2.39 -1.02 12.35
N GLN A 381 2.84 -0.45 11.25
CA GLN A 381 3.13 0.98 11.13
C GLN A 381 2.05 1.69 10.33
N GLY A 382 2.15 3.01 10.23
CA GLY A 382 1.25 3.83 9.46
C GLY A 382 1.31 3.55 7.97
N PHE A 383 0.37 4.16 7.27
CA PHE A 383 0.28 4.19 5.82
C PHE A 383 0.43 5.63 5.33
N GLU A 384 0.79 5.81 4.07
CA GLU A 384 0.88 7.13 3.47
C GLU A 384 0.30 7.10 2.05
N TRP A 385 -0.42 8.16 1.72
CA TRP A 385 -0.86 8.40 0.34
C TRP A 385 0.02 9.50 -0.25
N TYR A 386 1.00 9.09 -1.07
CA TYR A 386 1.99 10.01 -1.64
C TYR A 386 1.85 10.07 -3.15
N LYS A 387 1.58 11.25 -3.71
CA LYS A 387 1.41 11.50 -5.15
C LYS A 387 0.43 10.53 -5.85
N GLY A 388 -0.64 10.15 -5.17
CA GLY A 388 -1.64 9.23 -5.70
C GLY A 388 -1.26 7.74 -5.62
N HIS A 389 -0.24 7.38 -4.84
CA HIS A 389 0.25 6.02 -4.63
C HIS A 389 0.28 5.65 -3.15
N LEU A 390 -0.03 4.39 -2.83
CA LEU A 390 -0.09 3.90 -1.46
C LEU A 390 1.28 3.39 -0.99
N ILE A 391 1.65 3.79 0.21
CA ILE A 391 2.80 3.27 0.95
C ILE A 391 2.29 2.62 2.23
N ALA A 392 2.59 1.34 2.44
CA ALA A 392 2.38 0.62 3.69
C ALA A 392 3.74 0.44 4.39
N TYR A 393 3.97 1.10 5.51
CA TYR A 393 5.29 1.10 6.14
C TYR A 393 5.61 -0.19 6.89
N SER A 394 4.62 -0.85 7.50
CA SER A 394 4.75 -2.21 8.03
C SER A 394 3.38 -2.89 8.18
N LEU A 395 3.30 -4.12 7.70
CA LEU A 395 2.12 -4.96 7.84
C LEU A 395 2.11 -5.77 9.15
N GLY A 396 3.22 -5.80 9.90
CA GLY A 396 3.39 -6.58 11.13
C GLY A 396 3.60 -8.08 10.87
N ASN A 397 3.52 -8.88 11.92
CA ASN A 397 3.69 -10.33 11.89
C ASN A 397 2.42 -11.03 11.38
N PHE A 398 2.53 -11.90 10.38
CA PHE A 398 1.37 -12.66 9.89
C PHE A 398 1.39 -14.11 10.40
N VAL A 399 2.41 -14.92 10.05
CA VAL A 399 2.62 -16.25 10.66
C VAL A 399 3.90 -16.19 11.46
N PHE A 400 3.78 -15.98 12.75
CA PHE A 400 4.91 -15.71 13.62
C PHE A 400 4.63 -16.21 15.05
N ASP A 401 5.68 -16.49 15.82
CA ASP A 401 5.57 -16.99 17.18
C ASP A 401 6.01 -15.97 18.26
N GLN A 402 6.07 -14.69 17.93
CA GLN A 402 6.32 -13.62 18.90
C GLN A 402 5.06 -13.31 19.71
N ASN A 403 4.82 -14.10 20.78
CA ASN A 403 3.61 -14.01 21.58
C ASN A 403 3.77 -13.15 22.84
N TRP A 404 4.92 -12.51 23.04
CA TRP A 404 5.27 -11.79 24.27
C TRP A 404 4.57 -10.41 24.39
N SER A 405 3.99 -9.86 23.35
CA SER A 405 3.18 -8.64 23.41
C SER A 405 1.92 -8.78 22.57
N GLU A 406 0.90 -7.97 22.87
CA GLU A 406 -0.29 -7.90 22.03
C GLU A 406 0.04 -7.30 20.66
N GLU A 407 0.96 -6.33 20.60
CA GLU A 407 1.30 -5.65 19.33
C GLU A 407 2.04 -6.59 18.35
N THR A 408 2.89 -7.49 18.83
CA THR A 408 3.56 -8.49 17.98
C THR A 408 2.63 -9.57 17.44
N LYS A 409 1.47 -9.75 18.08
CA LYS A 409 0.41 -10.66 17.61
C LYS A 409 -0.55 -10.00 16.63
N ARG A 410 -0.52 -8.66 16.50
CA ARG A 410 -1.41 -7.88 15.63
C ARG A 410 -0.74 -7.63 14.29
N SER A 411 -1.51 -7.76 13.24
CA SER A 411 -1.07 -7.47 11.88
C SER A 411 -2.21 -6.93 11.04
N VAL A 412 -1.88 -6.54 9.84
CA VAL A 412 -2.85 -6.17 8.83
C VAL A 412 -2.42 -6.78 7.50
N ALA A 413 -3.31 -7.49 6.82
CA ALA A 413 -3.11 -7.77 5.41
C ALA A 413 -3.68 -6.61 4.59
N LEU A 414 -2.98 -6.25 3.52
CA LEU A 414 -3.40 -5.20 2.59
C LEU A 414 -3.93 -5.85 1.32
N GLU A 415 -5.23 -5.73 1.10
CA GLU A 415 -5.87 -6.14 -0.14
C GLU A 415 -6.02 -4.95 -1.07
N LEU A 416 -5.41 -5.03 -2.23
CA LEU A 416 -5.51 -4.03 -3.28
C LEU A 416 -6.41 -4.56 -4.40
N THR A 417 -7.30 -3.72 -4.88
CA THR A 417 -8.03 -3.95 -6.12
C THR A 417 -7.39 -3.13 -7.21
N PHE A 418 -6.98 -3.77 -8.27
CA PHE A 418 -6.48 -3.12 -9.47
C PHE A 418 -7.55 -3.09 -10.55
N SER A 419 -7.62 -2.01 -11.28
CA SER A 419 -8.30 -1.94 -12.56
C SER A 419 -7.25 -1.64 -13.61
N ASP A 420 -7.03 -2.59 -14.52
CA ASP A 420 -5.90 -2.54 -15.45
C ASP A 420 -4.56 -2.42 -14.66
N LYS A 421 -3.88 -1.29 -14.74
CA LYS A 421 -2.53 -1.06 -14.19
C LYS A 421 -2.51 -0.18 -12.94
N ARG A 422 -3.67 0.23 -12.42
CA ARG A 422 -3.79 1.17 -11.30
C ARG A 422 -4.56 0.58 -10.12
N VAL A 423 -4.14 0.94 -8.93
CA VAL A 423 -4.89 0.67 -7.70
C VAL A 423 -6.16 1.51 -7.72
N THR A 424 -7.31 0.84 -7.65
CA THR A 424 -8.64 1.46 -7.59
C THR A 424 -9.37 1.14 -6.29
N GLY A 425 -8.78 0.30 -5.45
CA GLY A 425 -9.28 0.00 -4.13
C GLY A 425 -8.18 -0.52 -3.23
N ALA A 426 -8.23 -0.15 -1.96
CA ALA A 426 -7.35 -0.70 -0.94
C ALA A 426 -8.18 -1.00 0.31
N LYS A 427 -8.02 -2.20 0.84
CA LYS A 427 -8.73 -2.68 2.02
C LYS A 427 -7.74 -3.23 3.03
N LEU A 428 -7.84 -2.75 4.26
CA LEU A 428 -7.10 -3.28 5.40
C LEU A 428 -7.89 -4.45 5.99
N LEU A 429 -7.21 -5.56 6.17
CA LEU A 429 -7.74 -6.77 6.80
C LEU A 429 -6.98 -7.01 8.10
N PRO A 430 -7.41 -6.41 9.23
CA PRO A 430 -6.81 -6.67 10.53
C PRO A 430 -6.80 -8.14 10.87
N ALA A 431 -5.66 -8.62 11.35
CA ALA A 431 -5.48 -9.99 11.76
C ALA A 431 -4.75 -10.06 13.11
N ARG A 432 -4.91 -11.18 13.81
CA ARG A 432 -4.23 -11.45 15.06
C ARG A 432 -3.75 -12.90 15.09
N VAL A 433 -2.52 -13.09 15.52
CA VAL A 433 -1.98 -14.43 15.76
C VAL A 433 -2.60 -15.01 17.00
N GLU A 434 -3.23 -16.18 16.86
CA GLU A 434 -3.85 -16.96 17.93
C GLU A 434 -3.27 -18.37 17.94
N ASN A 435 -3.61 -19.16 18.95
CA ASN A 435 -3.13 -20.53 19.04
C ASN A 435 -1.61 -20.64 18.81
N TRP A 436 -0.86 -19.64 19.30
CA TRP A 436 0.59 -19.49 19.23
C TRP A 436 1.16 -19.14 17.86
N VAL A 437 0.53 -19.56 16.73
CA VAL A 437 1.15 -19.48 15.39
C VAL A 437 0.15 -19.23 14.27
N GLN A 438 -1.15 -19.16 14.56
CA GLN A 438 -2.21 -19.02 13.55
C GLN A 438 -2.70 -17.58 13.45
N PRO A 439 -2.52 -16.88 12.35
CA PRO A 439 -3.23 -15.63 12.10
C PRO A 439 -4.72 -15.90 11.87
N HIS A 440 -5.57 -15.05 12.42
CA HIS A 440 -6.99 -15.02 12.17
C HIS A 440 -7.37 -13.62 11.70
N PHE A 441 -8.06 -13.51 10.57
CA PHE A 441 -8.70 -12.26 10.18
C PHE A 441 -9.81 -11.94 11.19
N LEU A 442 -9.81 -10.71 11.65
CA LEU A 442 -10.75 -10.28 12.68
C LEU A 442 -12.07 -9.83 12.08
N GLU A 443 -13.15 -10.14 12.76
CA GLU A 443 -14.47 -9.61 12.43
C GLU A 443 -14.55 -8.11 12.73
N THR A 444 -15.27 -7.37 11.92
CA THR A 444 -15.45 -5.91 12.07
C THR A 444 -16.08 -5.51 13.41
N THR A 445 -16.77 -6.43 14.06
CA THR A 445 -17.36 -6.27 15.39
C THR A 445 -16.35 -6.46 16.54
N SER A 446 -15.15 -6.96 16.23
CA SER A 446 -14.11 -7.18 17.25
C SER A 446 -13.53 -5.84 17.72
N PRO A 447 -13.43 -5.60 19.04
CA PRO A 447 -12.73 -4.42 19.55
C PRO A 447 -11.26 -4.34 19.10
N VAL A 448 -10.60 -5.49 18.92
CA VAL A 448 -9.20 -5.54 18.46
C VAL A 448 -9.10 -5.10 17.00
N TYR A 449 -10.08 -5.41 16.17
CA TYR A 449 -10.18 -4.91 14.79
C TYR A 449 -10.11 -3.37 14.77
N THR A 450 -10.97 -2.72 15.54
CA THR A 450 -11.02 -1.26 15.64
C THR A 450 -9.71 -0.69 16.20
N GLN A 451 -9.14 -1.30 17.25
CA GLN A 451 -7.87 -0.85 17.83
C GLN A 451 -6.72 -0.88 16.83
N ILE A 452 -6.62 -1.92 16.00
CA ILE A 452 -5.59 -2.00 14.95
C ILE A 452 -5.77 -0.87 13.94
N LEU A 453 -6.98 -0.64 13.44
CA LEU A 453 -7.23 0.43 12.48
C LEU A 453 -7.00 1.83 13.06
N GLU A 454 -7.44 2.08 14.30
CA GLU A 454 -7.19 3.35 14.98
C GLU A 454 -5.69 3.60 15.20
N ASN A 455 -4.95 2.55 15.53
CA ASN A 455 -3.50 2.65 15.68
C ASN A 455 -2.83 2.99 14.35
N ILE A 456 -3.17 2.27 13.29
CA ILE A 456 -2.68 2.56 11.93
C ILE A 456 -3.02 4.00 11.55
N ALA A 457 -4.28 4.44 11.73
CA ALA A 457 -4.71 5.78 11.37
C ALA A 457 -3.93 6.88 12.08
N ARG A 458 -3.63 6.66 13.38
CA ARG A 458 -2.87 7.62 14.20
C ARG A 458 -1.46 7.85 13.72
N HIS A 459 -0.84 6.85 13.10
CA HIS A 459 0.54 6.85 12.63
C HIS A 459 0.65 6.99 11.10
N SER A 460 -0.45 7.38 10.44
CA SER A 460 -0.55 7.48 8.97
C SER A 460 -0.57 8.93 8.49
N TRP A 461 -0.12 9.13 7.25
CA TRP A 461 -0.10 10.42 6.55
C TRP A 461 -1.04 10.39 5.35
N TRP A 462 -2.28 10.86 5.57
CA TRP A 462 -3.32 10.82 4.54
C TRP A 462 -3.44 12.11 3.72
N ASN A 463 -2.76 13.18 4.12
CA ASN A 463 -3.03 14.56 3.67
C ASN A 463 -1.81 15.32 3.11
N GLU A 464 -0.86 14.68 2.49
CA GLU A 464 0.09 15.43 1.70
C GLU A 464 -0.35 15.49 0.23
N ALA A 465 -1.47 16.22 -0.02
CA ALA A 465 -1.72 16.79 -1.31
C ALA A 465 -0.73 17.95 -1.49
N SER A 466 0.41 17.68 -2.11
CA SER A 466 1.36 18.70 -2.57
C SER A 466 0.98 19.19 -3.96
#